data_b30f5f6b48dbe9c8dd82812ad189e117
#
_entry.id   b30f5f6b48dbe9c8dd82812ad189e117
#
_cell.length_a   1.000
_cell.length_b   1.000
_cell.length_c   1.000
_cell.angle_alpha   90.00
_cell.angle_beta   90.00
_cell.angle_gamma   90.00
#
_symmetry.space_group_name_H-M   'P 1'
#
loop_
_entity.id
_entity.type
_entity.pdbx_description
1 polymer ?
#
loop_
_entity_poly.entity_id
_entity_poly.type
_entity_poly.pdbx_seq_one_letter_code
_entity_poly.pdbx_strand_id
1 'polypeptide(L)'
;VAAVILKNSYSHGGGGDWLIIVLGWGFGVFAGASIANPSGGHINPAVTLAVAISGGIPWSSVPVYWAAQVLGGIVGASLCWAAFKLQFDNMDDNSGTRGIFCTSPSIRRMRWNIATEIIATFVLVFWILVNPDGNKSLGYAGVSFVVITIGFALGGPTGYAINPARDLGPRIAYWFLPIKGKAGPDWKYSWVPVLGPLIGAAAAAGLALALT
;
A
#
# COMPACT_ATOMS: atom_id res chain seq x y z
N VAL A 1 -3.11 -4.83 -9.83
CA VAL A 1 -3.33 -6.16 -9.22
C VAL A 1 -4.54 -6.83 -9.83
N ALA A 2 -5.70 -6.16 -9.94
CA ALA A 2 -6.91 -6.75 -10.50
C ALA A 2 -6.69 -7.34 -11.90
N ALA A 3 -6.08 -6.59 -12.82
CA ALA A 3 -5.77 -7.04 -14.17
C ALA A 3 -4.90 -8.31 -14.23
N VAL A 4 -4.14 -8.59 -13.17
CA VAL A 4 -3.29 -9.77 -13.07
C VAL A 4 -4.04 -10.96 -12.46
N ILE A 5 -4.75 -10.73 -11.34
CA ILE A 5 -5.43 -11.82 -10.60
C ILE A 5 -6.69 -12.28 -11.33
N LEU A 6 -7.43 -11.37 -11.94
CA LEU A 6 -8.65 -11.70 -12.70
C LEU A 6 -8.32 -12.22 -14.11
N LYS A 7 -7.47 -13.24 -14.18
CA LYS A 7 -7.04 -13.86 -15.43
C LYS A 7 -8.14 -14.79 -15.94
N ASN A 8 -9.05 -14.26 -16.67
CA ASN A 8 -10.00 -15.07 -17.44
C ASN A 8 -9.89 -14.69 -18.92
N SER A 9 -10.65 -15.37 -19.76
CA SER A 9 -10.65 -15.16 -21.21
C SER A 9 -11.03 -13.75 -21.65
N TYR A 10 -11.54 -12.92 -20.74
CA TYR A 10 -11.92 -11.52 -21.01
C TYR A 10 -10.94 -10.51 -20.43
N SER A 11 -9.92 -10.96 -19.69
CA SER A 11 -8.91 -10.07 -19.16
C SER A 11 -7.77 -9.87 -20.15
N HIS A 12 -7.59 -8.65 -20.60
CA HIS A 12 -6.44 -8.26 -21.40
C HIS A 12 -5.17 -8.03 -20.57
N GLY A 13 -5.26 -8.21 -19.27
CA GLY A 13 -4.16 -7.98 -18.32
C GLY A 13 -3.02 -9.00 -18.37
N GLY A 14 -3.11 -10.00 -19.23
CA GLY A 14 -2.03 -10.96 -19.53
C GLY A 14 -1.43 -11.70 -18.36
N GLY A 15 -0.43 -12.47 -18.61
CA GLY A 15 0.21 -13.38 -17.67
C GLY A 15 0.86 -12.70 -16.46
N GLY A 16 0.22 -12.73 -15.39
CA GLY A 16 0.49 -12.70 -13.99
C GLY A 16 1.81 -12.24 -13.45
N ASP A 17 2.45 -11.32 -14.08
CA ASP A 17 3.80 -11.04 -13.70
C ASP A 17 3.84 -10.07 -12.54
N TRP A 18 4.62 -10.43 -11.55
CA TRP A 18 5.01 -9.58 -10.44
C TRP A 18 5.48 -8.20 -10.93
N LEU A 19 6.12 -8.17 -12.10
CA LEU A 19 6.51 -6.95 -12.80
C LEU A 19 5.34 -5.98 -13.00
N ILE A 20 4.22 -6.45 -13.55
CA ILE A 20 3.03 -5.61 -13.81
C ILE A 20 2.44 -5.08 -12.49
N ILE A 21 2.41 -5.94 -11.46
CA ILE A 21 1.92 -5.54 -10.13
C ILE A 21 2.80 -4.43 -9.55
N VAL A 22 4.12 -4.63 -9.56
CA VAL A 22 5.07 -3.69 -8.96
C VAL A 22 5.08 -2.35 -9.69
N LEU A 23 5.13 -2.35 -11.02
CA LEU A 23 5.04 -1.12 -11.81
C LEU A 23 3.69 -0.43 -11.62
N GLY A 24 2.59 -1.18 -11.62
CA GLY A 24 1.25 -0.64 -11.39
C GLY A 24 1.10 0.03 -10.01
N TRP A 25 1.73 -0.52 -8.97
CA TRP A 25 1.77 0.13 -7.65
C TRP A 25 2.61 1.40 -7.66
N GLY A 26 3.81 1.37 -8.25
CA GLY A 26 4.64 2.56 -8.34
C GLY A 26 3.97 3.70 -9.09
N PHE A 27 3.42 3.44 -10.28
CA PHE A 27 2.69 4.46 -11.05
C PHE A 27 1.39 4.89 -10.35
N GLY A 28 0.72 3.99 -9.63
CA GLY A 28 -0.42 4.34 -8.79
C GLY A 28 -0.04 5.31 -7.67
N VAL A 29 1.11 5.10 -7.03
CA VAL A 29 1.67 6.03 -6.02
C VAL A 29 2.01 7.37 -6.65
N PHE A 30 2.65 7.39 -7.81
CA PHE A 30 2.94 8.62 -8.55
C PHE A 30 1.68 9.44 -8.82
N ALA A 31 0.68 8.82 -9.43
CA ALA A 31 -0.58 9.49 -9.76
C ALA A 31 -1.31 9.98 -8.50
N GLY A 32 -1.45 9.10 -7.49
CA GLY A 32 -2.16 9.43 -6.24
C GLY A 32 -1.49 10.54 -5.44
N ALA A 33 -0.17 10.48 -5.28
CA ALA A 33 0.58 11.52 -4.56
C ALA A 33 0.57 12.85 -5.31
N SER A 34 0.65 12.83 -6.64
CA SER A 34 0.56 14.03 -7.47
C SER A 34 -0.78 14.74 -7.32
N ILE A 35 -1.89 13.98 -7.31
CA ILE A 35 -3.23 14.53 -7.09
C ILE A 35 -3.38 15.07 -5.65
N ALA A 36 -2.81 14.35 -4.67
CA ALA A 36 -2.85 14.73 -3.25
C ALA A 36 -1.81 15.81 -2.87
N ASN A 37 -1.08 16.38 -3.83
CA ASN A 37 -0.06 17.41 -3.59
C ASN A 37 -0.52 18.57 -2.68
N PRO A 38 -1.75 19.11 -2.79
CA PRO A 38 -2.20 20.18 -1.90
C PRO A 38 -2.21 19.82 -0.40
N SER A 39 -2.23 18.52 -0.06
CA SER A 39 -2.12 18.00 1.31
C SER A 39 -0.76 17.36 1.61
N GLY A 40 0.26 17.63 0.79
CA GLY A 40 1.61 17.09 0.96
C GLY A 40 1.84 15.70 0.34
N GLY A 41 0.83 15.11 -0.32
CA GLY A 41 0.96 13.86 -1.07
C GLY A 41 1.31 12.61 -0.23
N HIS A 42 1.02 12.62 1.07
CA HIS A 42 1.40 11.51 1.97
C HIS A 42 0.80 10.18 1.53
N ILE A 43 -0.51 10.14 1.26
CA ILE A 43 -1.32 8.96 0.88
C ILE A 43 -1.02 7.66 1.67
N ASN A 44 -0.39 7.79 2.83
CA ASN A 44 0.12 6.68 3.65
C ASN A 44 0.18 7.09 5.13
N PRO A 45 -0.52 6.40 6.05
CA PRO A 45 -0.45 6.69 7.48
C PRO A 45 0.96 6.60 8.09
N ALA A 46 1.80 5.70 7.58
CA ALA A 46 3.18 5.56 8.04
C ALA A 46 4.04 6.78 7.64
N VAL A 47 3.87 7.28 6.42
CA VAL A 47 4.51 8.54 5.98
C VAL A 47 4.00 9.71 6.80
N THR A 48 2.69 9.80 7.02
CA THR A 48 2.07 10.86 7.83
C THR A 48 2.65 10.87 9.25
N LEU A 49 2.80 9.69 9.88
CA LEU A 49 3.42 9.54 11.19
C LEU A 49 4.86 10.08 11.21
N ALA A 50 5.66 9.66 10.23
CA ALA A 50 7.06 10.08 10.15
C ALA A 50 7.22 11.59 9.93
N VAL A 51 6.39 12.18 9.07
CA VAL A 51 6.38 13.64 8.85
C VAL A 51 5.96 14.39 10.13
N ALA A 52 5.02 13.84 10.91
CA ALA A 52 4.64 14.43 12.21
C ALA A 52 5.78 14.32 13.23
N ILE A 53 6.48 13.18 13.31
CA ILE A 53 7.66 12.99 14.18
C ILE A 53 8.76 14.00 13.81
N SER A 54 8.98 14.25 12.52
CA SER A 54 9.97 15.19 12.02
C SER A 54 9.50 16.67 12.08
N GLY A 55 8.33 16.95 12.65
CA GLY A 55 7.82 18.32 12.80
C GLY A 55 7.23 18.94 11.53
N GLY A 56 7.07 18.17 10.45
CA GLY A 56 6.54 18.68 9.18
C GLY A 56 5.04 18.95 9.16
N ILE A 57 4.27 18.33 10.07
CA ILE A 57 2.84 18.62 10.31
C ILE A 57 2.54 18.56 11.81
N PRO A 58 1.53 19.33 12.31
CA PRO A 58 1.12 19.23 13.69
C PRO A 58 0.45 17.89 14.00
N TRP A 59 0.70 17.34 15.18
CA TRP A 59 0.11 16.06 15.63
C TRP A 59 -1.41 16.03 15.60
N SER A 60 -2.06 17.17 15.79
CA SER A 60 -3.53 17.31 15.69
C SER A 60 -4.08 16.99 14.30
N SER A 61 -3.26 17.06 13.26
CA SER A 61 -3.65 16.73 11.87
C SER A 61 -3.58 15.22 11.59
N VAL A 62 -2.78 14.46 12.32
CA VAL A 62 -2.53 13.03 12.06
C VAL A 62 -3.82 12.20 11.99
N PRO A 63 -4.78 12.31 12.95
CA PRO A 63 -6.01 11.55 12.89
C PRO A 63 -6.86 11.82 11.65
N VAL A 64 -6.92 13.09 11.21
CA VAL A 64 -7.67 13.50 10.00
C VAL A 64 -7.03 12.90 8.75
N TYR A 65 -5.70 12.96 8.63
CA TYR A 65 -4.96 12.32 7.53
C TYR A 65 -5.22 10.82 7.47
N TRP A 66 -5.11 10.13 8.62
CA TRP A 66 -5.32 8.68 8.68
C TRP A 66 -6.75 8.30 8.29
N ALA A 67 -7.74 9.02 8.81
CA ALA A 67 -9.15 8.79 8.46
C ALA A 67 -9.39 8.99 6.95
N ALA A 68 -8.93 10.11 6.38
CA ALA A 68 -9.08 10.42 4.97
C ALA A 68 -8.38 9.37 4.08
N GLN A 69 -7.18 8.92 4.46
CA GLN A 69 -6.42 7.90 3.72
C GLN A 69 -7.12 6.53 3.74
N VAL A 70 -7.65 6.10 4.88
CA VAL A 70 -8.41 4.84 4.98
C VAL A 70 -9.71 4.92 4.19
N LEU A 71 -10.46 6.03 4.31
CA LEU A 71 -11.68 6.24 3.53
C LEU A 71 -11.39 6.28 2.04
N GLY A 72 -10.32 6.96 1.62
CA GLY A 72 -9.85 6.95 0.23
C GLY A 72 -9.51 5.54 -0.26
N GLY A 73 -8.89 4.72 0.58
CA GLY A 73 -8.63 3.31 0.31
C GLY A 73 -9.91 2.48 0.11
N ILE A 74 -10.93 2.72 0.94
CA ILE A 74 -12.25 2.07 0.81
C ILE A 74 -12.91 2.45 -0.53
N VAL A 75 -12.96 3.75 -0.83
CA VAL A 75 -13.57 4.27 -2.07
C VAL A 75 -12.80 3.75 -3.29
N GLY A 76 -11.46 3.84 -3.29
CA GLY A 76 -10.64 3.36 -4.40
C GLY A 76 -10.81 1.86 -4.66
N ALA A 77 -10.91 1.05 -3.60
CA ALA A 77 -11.17 -0.38 -3.72
C ALA A 77 -12.56 -0.68 -4.30
N SER A 78 -13.57 0.08 -3.88
CA SER A 78 -14.93 -0.04 -4.40
C SER A 78 -15.01 0.34 -5.88
N LEU A 79 -14.31 1.39 -6.28
CA LEU A 79 -14.19 1.78 -7.69
C LEU A 79 -13.43 0.74 -8.52
N CYS A 80 -12.36 0.14 -7.97
CA CYS A 80 -11.66 -0.96 -8.61
C CYS A 80 -12.61 -2.14 -8.84
N TRP A 81 -13.39 -2.55 -7.83
CA TRP A 81 -14.39 -3.58 -7.99
C TRP A 81 -15.41 -3.25 -9.09
N ALA A 82 -15.93 -2.03 -9.11
CA ALA A 82 -16.89 -1.60 -10.11
C ALA A 82 -16.30 -1.63 -11.53
N ALA A 83 -15.05 -1.17 -11.70
CA ALA A 83 -14.36 -1.19 -12.98
C ALA A 83 -14.09 -2.60 -13.52
N PHE A 84 -13.90 -3.58 -12.63
CA PHE A 84 -13.66 -4.98 -12.97
C PHE A 84 -14.87 -5.88 -12.72
N LYS A 85 -16.08 -5.30 -12.61
CA LYS A 85 -17.30 -6.02 -12.21
C LYS A 85 -17.55 -7.26 -13.06
N LEU A 86 -17.46 -7.14 -14.37
CA LEU A 86 -17.72 -8.25 -15.28
C LEU A 86 -16.68 -9.38 -15.15
N GLN A 87 -15.43 -9.06 -14.88
CA GLN A 87 -14.40 -10.07 -14.64
C GLN A 87 -14.65 -10.82 -13.33
N PHE A 88 -15.03 -10.12 -12.26
CA PHE A 88 -15.42 -10.77 -11.01
C PHE A 88 -16.62 -11.69 -11.17
N ASP A 89 -17.64 -11.24 -11.92
CA ASP A 89 -18.86 -12.02 -12.14
C ASP A 89 -18.63 -13.24 -13.01
N ASN A 90 -17.66 -13.17 -13.93
CA ASN A 90 -17.35 -14.24 -14.87
C ASN A 90 -16.35 -15.27 -14.32
N MET A 91 -15.80 -15.05 -13.11
CA MET A 91 -14.94 -16.05 -12.48
C MET A 91 -15.76 -17.11 -11.75
N ASP A 92 -15.44 -18.38 -12.00
CA ASP A 92 -16.05 -19.50 -11.28
C ASP A 92 -15.62 -19.55 -9.81
N ASP A 93 -14.37 -19.14 -9.53
CA ASP A 93 -13.78 -19.09 -8.18
C ASP A 93 -13.11 -17.75 -7.92
N ASN A 94 -13.67 -16.99 -6.98
CA ASN A 94 -13.13 -15.72 -6.50
C ASN A 94 -12.33 -15.85 -5.19
N SER A 95 -12.02 -17.06 -4.72
CA SER A 95 -11.30 -17.25 -3.44
C SER A 95 -9.92 -16.58 -3.42
N GLY A 96 -9.23 -16.48 -4.55
CA GLY A 96 -7.94 -15.83 -4.73
C GLY A 96 -8.00 -14.30 -4.85
N THR A 97 -9.17 -13.69 -5.00
CA THR A 97 -9.31 -12.26 -5.32
C THR A 97 -8.99 -11.31 -4.17
N ARG A 98 -8.84 -11.82 -2.93
CA ARG A 98 -8.41 -11.00 -1.79
C ARG A 98 -7.12 -10.24 -2.07
N GLY A 99 -6.16 -10.85 -2.77
CA GLY A 99 -4.89 -10.22 -3.14
C GLY A 99 -5.01 -8.96 -4.01
N ILE A 100 -6.17 -8.71 -4.62
CA ILE A 100 -6.47 -7.47 -5.34
C ILE A 100 -6.59 -6.31 -4.36
N PHE A 101 -7.13 -6.56 -3.17
CA PHE A 101 -7.53 -5.55 -2.19
C PHE A 101 -6.50 -5.38 -1.07
N CYS A 102 -6.07 -6.47 -0.45
CA CYS A 102 -5.20 -6.41 0.71
C CYS A 102 -4.10 -7.48 0.65
N THR A 103 -3.07 -7.29 1.46
CA THR A 103 -1.90 -8.16 1.44
C THR A 103 -2.11 -9.44 2.24
N SER A 104 -1.34 -10.46 1.88
CA SER A 104 -1.27 -11.73 2.58
C SER A 104 0.16 -12.26 2.51
N PRO A 105 0.66 -12.95 3.54
CA PRO A 105 2.01 -13.48 3.51
C PRO A 105 2.09 -14.72 2.63
N SER A 106 3.20 -14.89 1.92
CA SER A 106 3.53 -16.13 1.19
C SER A 106 3.68 -17.29 2.17
N ILE A 107 4.34 -17.04 3.31
CA ILE A 107 4.48 -17.98 4.42
C ILE A 107 4.02 -17.28 5.69
N ARG A 108 3.02 -17.85 6.37
CA ARG A 108 2.45 -17.27 7.57
C ARG A 108 3.31 -17.53 8.81
N ARG A 109 4.20 -16.59 9.11
CA ARG A 109 5.03 -16.53 10.30
C ARG A 109 5.05 -15.10 10.81
N MET A 110 4.08 -14.73 11.67
CA MET A 110 3.76 -13.34 12.02
C MET A 110 4.97 -12.49 12.41
N ARG A 111 5.89 -13.03 13.23
CA ARG A 111 7.11 -12.32 13.64
C ARG A 111 8.04 -11.96 12.48
N TRP A 112 8.12 -12.82 11.45
CA TRP A 112 8.92 -12.55 10.27
C TRP A 112 8.17 -11.68 9.26
N ASN A 113 6.85 -11.85 9.18
CA ASN A 113 6.02 -11.02 8.32
C ASN A 113 6.03 -9.55 8.80
N ILE A 114 5.92 -9.31 10.12
CA ILE A 114 6.02 -7.94 10.64
C ILE A 114 7.43 -7.37 10.46
N ALA A 115 8.49 -8.16 10.64
CA ALA A 115 9.86 -7.72 10.39
C ALA A 115 10.06 -7.27 8.94
N THR A 116 9.51 -8.00 7.96
CA THR A 116 9.55 -7.60 6.55
C THR A 116 8.86 -6.26 6.32
N GLU A 117 7.66 -6.06 6.87
CA GLU A 117 6.91 -4.80 6.74
C GLU A 117 7.64 -3.63 7.42
N ILE A 118 8.28 -3.86 8.59
CA ILE A 118 9.11 -2.86 9.27
C ILE A 118 10.28 -2.44 8.37
N ILE A 119 11.04 -3.40 7.86
CA ILE A 119 12.22 -3.13 7.02
C ILE A 119 11.81 -2.41 5.74
N ALA A 120 10.80 -2.90 5.04
CA ALA A 120 10.34 -2.33 3.78
C ALA A 120 9.82 -0.89 3.95
N THR A 121 9.07 -0.63 5.02
CA THR A 121 8.57 0.72 5.30
C THR A 121 9.67 1.64 5.81
N PHE A 122 10.63 1.13 6.60
CA PHE A 122 11.80 1.90 6.99
C PHE A 122 12.54 2.43 5.76
N VAL A 123 12.81 1.58 4.76
CA VAL A 123 13.48 2.00 3.52
C VAL A 123 12.71 3.11 2.81
N LEU A 124 11.39 2.96 2.65
CA LEU A 124 10.54 3.97 2.01
C LEU A 124 10.62 5.31 2.73
N VAL A 125 10.37 5.29 4.02
CA VAL A 125 10.23 6.50 4.84
C VAL A 125 11.59 7.18 5.07
N PHE A 126 12.64 6.40 5.30
CA PHE A 126 13.98 6.92 5.45
C PHE A 126 14.42 7.67 4.18
N TRP A 127 14.20 7.08 3.00
CA TRP A 127 14.49 7.74 1.74
C TRP A 127 13.71 9.07 1.58
N ILE A 128 12.43 9.10 1.95
CA ILE A 128 11.61 10.32 1.88
C ILE A 128 12.18 11.43 2.77
N LEU A 129 12.66 11.08 3.96
CA LEU A 129 13.12 12.08 4.95
C LEU A 129 14.55 12.57 4.69
N VAL A 130 15.45 11.70 4.24
CA VAL A 130 16.87 12.05 4.07
C VAL A 130 17.23 12.52 2.66
N ASN A 131 16.30 12.47 1.72
CA ASN A 131 16.53 12.87 0.34
C ASN A 131 15.62 14.02 -0.13
N PRO A 132 15.66 15.17 0.56
CA PRO A 132 14.80 16.31 0.22
C PRO A 132 15.11 16.90 -1.16
N ASP A 133 16.36 16.83 -1.62
CA ASP A 133 16.75 17.33 -2.95
C ASP A 133 16.35 16.35 -4.07
N GLY A 134 16.43 15.05 -3.83
CA GLY A 134 15.87 14.05 -4.73
C GLY A 134 14.36 14.18 -4.87
N ASN A 135 13.66 14.51 -3.78
CA ASN A 135 12.23 14.82 -3.81
C ASN A 135 11.92 16.09 -4.62
N LYS A 136 12.78 17.14 -4.53
CA LYS A 136 12.60 18.36 -5.33
C LYS A 136 12.86 18.13 -6.81
N SER A 137 13.87 17.33 -7.15
CA SER A 137 14.28 17.08 -8.55
C SER A 137 13.36 16.11 -9.27
N LEU A 138 12.95 15.02 -8.60
CA LEU A 138 12.12 13.95 -9.17
C LEU A 138 10.66 14.05 -8.74
N GLY A 139 10.35 14.84 -7.72
CA GLY A 139 9.03 14.94 -7.14
C GLY A 139 8.49 13.55 -6.73
N TYR A 140 7.22 13.32 -6.97
CA TYR A 140 6.58 12.05 -6.65
C TYR A 140 7.06 10.85 -7.50
N ALA A 141 7.77 11.10 -8.62
CA ALA A 141 8.41 10.02 -9.38
C ALA A 141 9.51 9.35 -8.54
N GLY A 142 10.27 10.11 -7.74
CA GLY A 142 11.27 9.54 -6.85
C GLY A 142 10.67 8.56 -5.85
N VAL A 143 9.60 8.96 -5.15
CA VAL A 143 8.86 8.06 -4.23
C VAL A 143 8.33 6.83 -4.96
N SER A 144 7.80 7.01 -6.17
CA SER A 144 7.31 5.93 -7.02
C SER A 144 8.41 4.90 -7.34
N PHE A 145 9.61 5.36 -7.71
CA PHE A 145 10.75 4.47 -7.95
C PHE A 145 11.18 3.70 -6.71
N VAL A 146 11.15 4.32 -5.54
CA VAL A 146 11.43 3.61 -4.27
C VAL A 146 10.37 2.53 -3.99
N VAL A 147 9.09 2.83 -4.20
CA VAL A 147 8.02 1.82 -4.07
C VAL A 147 8.22 0.66 -5.05
N ILE A 148 8.59 0.93 -6.30
CA ILE A 148 8.94 -0.08 -7.30
C ILE A 148 10.12 -0.93 -6.81
N THR A 149 11.19 -0.29 -6.34
CA THR A 149 12.38 -0.98 -5.81
C THR A 149 12.03 -1.91 -4.65
N ILE A 150 11.23 -1.43 -3.69
CA ILE A 150 10.76 -2.24 -2.55
C ILE A 150 9.90 -3.41 -3.05
N GLY A 151 9.01 -3.17 -4.00
CA GLY A 151 8.17 -4.21 -4.59
C GLY A 151 8.99 -5.35 -5.20
N PHE A 152 10.05 -5.02 -5.94
CA PHE A 152 10.96 -6.02 -6.52
C PHE A 152 11.83 -6.71 -5.47
N ALA A 153 12.41 -5.96 -4.54
CA ALA A 153 13.40 -6.49 -3.61
C ALA A 153 12.79 -7.18 -2.38
N LEU A 154 11.71 -6.65 -1.82
CA LEU A 154 11.15 -7.03 -0.52
C LEU A 154 9.69 -7.48 -0.57
N GLY A 155 9.05 -7.43 -1.75
CA GLY A 155 7.62 -7.70 -1.87
C GLY A 155 7.22 -9.17 -1.73
N GLY A 156 8.13 -10.11 -2.00
CA GLY A 156 7.84 -11.55 -2.02
C GLY A 156 7.24 -12.10 -0.72
N PRO A 157 7.78 -11.80 0.48
CA PRO A 157 7.31 -12.41 1.72
C PRO A 157 5.90 -12.00 2.15
N THR A 158 5.49 -10.73 1.94
CA THR A 158 4.27 -10.17 2.52
C THR A 158 3.36 -9.44 1.54
N GLY A 159 3.82 -9.22 0.30
CA GLY A 159 3.14 -8.34 -0.65
C GLY A 159 3.37 -6.85 -0.38
N TYR A 160 4.43 -6.51 0.37
CA TYR A 160 4.88 -5.14 0.68
C TYR A 160 3.74 -4.14 0.88
N ALA A 161 2.97 -4.30 1.96
CA ALA A 161 1.92 -3.35 2.27
C ALA A 161 2.48 -1.93 2.43
N ILE A 162 3.52 -1.78 3.25
CA ILE A 162 4.27 -0.54 3.52
C ILE A 162 3.41 0.71 3.77
N ASN A 163 2.10 0.50 3.92
CA ASN A 163 1.10 1.55 4.02
C ASN A 163 -0.16 0.98 4.71
N PRO A 164 -0.47 1.39 5.95
CA PRO A 164 -1.65 0.92 6.66
C PRO A 164 -2.98 1.15 5.92
N ALA A 165 -3.16 2.30 5.28
CA ALA A 165 -4.40 2.63 4.57
C ALA A 165 -4.57 1.82 3.28
N ARG A 166 -3.46 1.51 2.59
CA ARG A 166 -3.42 0.70 1.37
C ARG A 166 -3.84 -0.75 1.63
N ASP A 167 -3.73 -1.22 2.90
CA ASP A 167 -4.20 -2.54 3.28
C ASP A 167 -5.56 -2.49 3.97
N LEU A 168 -5.70 -1.69 5.04
CA LEU A 168 -6.89 -1.66 5.89
C LEU A 168 -8.13 -1.17 5.14
N GLY A 169 -8.02 -0.07 4.39
CA GLY A 169 -9.16 0.48 3.64
C GLY A 169 -9.73 -0.51 2.62
N PRO A 170 -8.93 -1.02 1.69
CA PRO A 170 -9.37 -2.04 0.74
C PRO A 170 -9.80 -3.36 1.41
N ARG A 171 -9.23 -3.75 2.54
CA ARG A 171 -9.65 -4.93 3.31
C ARG A 171 -11.06 -4.77 3.86
N ILE A 172 -11.39 -3.59 4.37
CA ILE A 172 -12.75 -3.23 4.81
C ILE A 172 -13.70 -3.27 3.61
N ALA A 173 -13.34 -2.63 2.49
CA ALA A 173 -14.15 -2.67 1.28
C ALA A 173 -14.41 -4.12 0.82
N TYR A 174 -13.34 -4.93 0.73
CA TYR A 174 -13.45 -6.33 0.32
C TYR A 174 -14.42 -7.12 1.21
N TRP A 175 -14.46 -6.84 2.51
CA TRP A 175 -15.41 -7.50 3.41
C TRP A 175 -16.85 -7.29 2.98
N PHE A 176 -17.22 -6.07 2.60
CA PHE A 176 -18.60 -5.70 2.23
C PHE A 176 -18.93 -5.92 0.75
N LEU A 177 -17.94 -5.87 -0.15
CA LEU A 177 -18.19 -5.98 -1.59
C LEU A 177 -18.89 -7.31 -1.96
N PRO A 178 -19.94 -7.29 -2.80
CA PRO A 178 -20.69 -8.49 -3.19
C PRO A 178 -19.95 -9.28 -4.28
N ILE A 179 -18.84 -9.91 -3.92
CA ILE A 179 -18.06 -10.77 -4.81
C ILE A 179 -18.45 -12.22 -4.49
N LYS A 180 -19.06 -12.90 -5.45
CA LYS A 180 -19.53 -14.28 -5.29
C LYS A 180 -18.35 -15.23 -5.13
N GLY A 181 -18.38 -16.10 -4.14
CA GLY A 181 -17.33 -17.11 -3.91
C GLY A 181 -16.00 -16.56 -3.39
N LYS A 182 -15.94 -15.30 -2.94
CA LYS A 182 -14.73 -14.72 -2.36
C LYS A 182 -14.34 -15.37 -1.03
N ALA A 183 -13.05 -15.42 -0.74
CA ALA A 183 -12.55 -15.77 0.59
C ALA A 183 -12.82 -14.66 1.63
N GLY A 184 -12.65 -14.97 2.91
CA GLY A 184 -12.73 -13.96 3.97
C GLY A 184 -11.60 -12.94 3.90
N PRO A 185 -11.75 -11.77 4.56
CA PRO A 185 -10.78 -10.66 4.52
C PRO A 185 -9.51 -10.91 5.35
N ASP A 186 -9.40 -12.04 6.06
CA ASP A 186 -8.25 -12.41 6.87
C ASP A 186 -7.86 -11.37 7.94
N TRP A 187 -8.81 -11.02 8.80
CA TRP A 187 -8.60 -10.06 9.89
C TRP A 187 -7.48 -10.47 10.86
N LYS A 188 -7.21 -11.78 10.99
CA LYS A 188 -6.11 -12.28 11.82
C LYS A 188 -4.74 -11.84 11.36
N TYR A 189 -4.60 -11.42 10.10
CA TYR A 189 -3.35 -10.91 9.55
C TYR A 189 -3.29 -9.37 9.52
N SER A 190 -4.43 -8.69 9.55
CA SER A 190 -4.56 -7.24 9.27
C SER A 190 -3.68 -6.33 10.13
N TRP A 191 -3.31 -6.77 11.34
CA TRP A 191 -2.45 -5.99 12.23
C TRP A 191 -1.01 -5.88 11.74
N VAL A 192 -0.51 -6.86 10.96
CA VAL A 192 0.86 -6.86 10.42
C VAL A 192 1.06 -5.68 9.45
N PRO A 193 0.23 -5.51 8.39
CA PRO A 193 0.35 -4.38 7.47
C PRO A 193 -0.06 -3.02 8.07
N VAL A 194 -0.52 -2.99 9.32
CA VAL A 194 -0.77 -1.74 10.06
C VAL A 194 0.41 -1.42 10.98
N LEU A 195 0.74 -2.32 11.91
CA LEU A 195 1.78 -2.04 12.91
C LEU A 195 3.19 -2.07 12.32
N GLY A 196 3.48 -3.01 11.40
CA GLY A 196 4.80 -3.10 10.78
C GLY A 196 5.21 -1.78 10.12
N PRO A 197 4.40 -1.22 9.23
CA PRO A 197 4.69 0.08 8.62
C PRO A 197 4.82 1.23 9.62
N LEU A 198 3.97 1.31 10.64
CA LEU A 198 4.07 2.36 11.65
C LEU A 198 5.37 2.29 12.45
N ILE A 199 5.79 1.09 12.85
CA ILE A 199 7.06 0.87 13.54
C ILE A 199 8.24 1.23 12.63
N GLY A 200 8.24 0.77 11.37
CA GLY A 200 9.26 1.07 10.39
C GLY A 200 9.41 2.58 10.14
N ALA A 201 8.28 3.27 10.04
CA ALA A 201 8.24 4.72 9.85
C ALA A 201 8.78 5.50 11.05
N ALA A 202 8.41 5.10 12.27
CA ALA A 202 8.92 5.72 13.49
C ALA A 202 10.43 5.52 13.64
N ALA A 203 10.94 4.32 13.35
CA ALA A 203 12.37 4.03 13.35
C ALA A 203 13.13 4.86 12.30
N ALA A 204 12.57 4.99 11.09
CA ALA A 204 13.16 5.80 10.02
C ALA A 204 13.20 7.29 10.40
N ALA A 205 12.13 7.83 10.98
CA ALA A 205 12.09 9.21 11.43
C ALA A 205 13.08 9.48 12.58
N GLY A 206 13.17 8.55 13.54
CA GLY A 206 14.14 8.66 14.64
C GLY A 206 15.59 8.67 14.13
N LEU A 207 15.93 7.81 13.17
CA LEU A 207 17.26 7.80 12.56
C LEU A 207 17.52 9.08 11.73
N ALA A 208 16.54 9.51 10.94
CA ALA A 208 16.68 10.75 10.15
C ALA A 208 16.98 11.96 11.05
N LEU A 209 16.23 12.11 12.16
CA LEU A 209 16.48 13.17 13.14
C LEU A 209 17.85 13.10 13.82
N ALA A 210 18.41 11.91 13.96
CA ALA A 210 19.74 11.74 14.56
C ALA A 210 20.89 12.07 13.59
N LEU A 211 20.60 12.19 12.29
CA LEU A 211 21.57 12.49 11.24
C LEU A 211 21.55 13.98 10.81
N THR A 212 20.54 14.72 11.22
CA THR A 212 20.39 16.18 10.98
C THR A 212 20.73 16.98 12.21
#